data_528731abffbdad388391e2732fb09677
#
_entry.id   528731abffbdad388391e2732fb09677
#
_cell.length_a   1.000
_cell.length_b   1.000
_cell.length_c   1.000
_cell.angle_alpha   90.00
_cell.angle_beta   90.00
_cell.angle_gamma   90.00
#
_symmetry.space_group_name_H-M   'P 1'
#
loop_
_entity.id
_entity.type
_entity.pdbx_description
1 polymer ?
#
loop_
_entity_poly.entity_id
_entity_poly.type
_entity_poly.pdbx_seq_one_letter_code
_entity_poly.pdbx_strand_id
1 'polypeptide(L)'
;SAQVRVEYRGEVWVVSGDYKTEPDPTCTPFEPVRCHTFITESTFGLPIYRWPAQQSVFADINQWWIHCRDADIPAVIFAYSLGKAQRLIAGVNPAIGPIFCHSSVEELNGEYRASGVPLPPTFLVSQAPARKKWGGVLLICPPGAAESSWMNRFSAASTAMASGWMLTRATRRWQSVDRGFPLSDHADWPGLLNAIQQTEAEQILVTHGHTEPMVRYLQEQGKQARTVVTRFSPETQSEPTAAEPAAVNAGPHQ
;
A
#
# COMPACT_ATOMS: atom_id res chain seq x y z
N SER A 1 -10.74 5.18 -2.47
CA SER A 1 -10.53 6.34 -3.34
C SER A 1 -11.82 6.70 -4.07
N ALA A 2 -11.96 7.96 -4.45
CA ALA A 2 -13.11 8.45 -5.20
C ALA A 2 -12.67 8.93 -6.58
N GLN A 3 -13.46 8.60 -7.60
CA GLN A 3 -13.28 9.16 -8.94
C GLN A 3 -14.09 10.45 -9.05
N VAL A 4 -13.56 11.43 -9.76
CA VAL A 4 -14.28 12.67 -10.09
C VAL A 4 -14.66 12.64 -11.56
N ARG A 5 -15.98 12.63 -11.84
CA ARG A 5 -16.53 12.71 -13.18
C ARG A 5 -17.05 14.12 -13.45
N VAL A 6 -16.57 14.74 -14.50
CA VAL A 6 -17.01 16.07 -14.97
C VAL A 6 -17.57 15.94 -16.36
N GLU A 7 -18.71 16.57 -16.62
CA GLU A 7 -19.33 16.59 -17.95
C GLU A 7 -19.65 18.04 -18.36
N TYR A 8 -19.26 18.40 -19.59
CA TYR A 8 -19.58 19.69 -20.16
C TYR A 8 -19.80 19.55 -21.67
N ARG A 9 -20.96 19.99 -22.15
CA ARG A 9 -21.37 19.94 -23.56
C ARG A 9 -21.23 18.56 -24.21
N GLY A 10 -21.51 17.50 -23.45
CA GLY A 10 -21.42 16.11 -23.90
C GLY A 10 -20.02 15.51 -23.81
N GLU A 11 -19.00 16.28 -23.48
CA GLU A 11 -17.66 15.76 -23.23
C GLU A 11 -17.50 15.37 -21.76
N VAL A 12 -17.03 14.15 -21.51
CA VAL A 12 -16.87 13.56 -20.17
C VAL A 12 -15.39 13.38 -19.85
N TRP A 13 -14.96 13.92 -18.74
CA TRP A 13 -13.65 13.72 -18.16
C TRP A 13 -13.76 12.98 -16.84
N VAL A 14 -12.84 12.05 -16.60
CA VAL A 14 -12.76 11.31 -15.33
C VAL A 14 -11.36 11.38 -14.78
N VAL A 15 -11.26 11.74 -13.48
CA VAL A 15 -10.01 11.72 -12.71
C VAL A 15 -10.11 10.59 -11.70
N SER A 16 -9.24 9.59 -11.80
CA SER A 16 -9.30 8.40 -10.96
C SER A 16 -8.86 8.64 -9.51
N GLY A 17 -7.95 9.59 -9.27
CA GLY A 17 -7.12 9.55 -8.07
C GLY A 17 -6.28 8.27 -8.01
N ASP A 18 -5.75 7.95 -6.84
CA ASP A 18 -5.11 6.65 -6.59
C ASP A 18 -6.18 5.58 -6.43
N TYR A 19 -6.01 4.42 -7.06
CA TYR A 19 -7.00 3.35 -7.02
C TYR A 19 -6.39 1.95 -7.05
N LYS A 20 -7.10 0.99 -6.47
CA LYS A 20 -6.79 -0.43 -6.58
C LYS A 20 -7.92 -1.16 -7.31
N THR A 21 -7.55 -2.16 -8.07
CA THR A 21 -8.51 -3.00 -8.83
C THR A 21 -8.77 -4.35 -8.17
N GLU A 22 -7.95 -4.72 -7.18
CA GLU A 22 -8.15 -5.96 -6.44
C GLU A 22 -9.33 -5.87 -5.48
N PRO A 23 -10.08 -6.98 -5.28
CA PRO A 23 -11.15 -7.05 -4.30
C PRO A 23 -10.67 -6.71 -2.89
N ASP A 24 -11.45 -5.91 -2.17
CA ASP A 24 -11.17 -5.53 -0.80
C ASP A 24 -12.49 -5.45 -0.02
N PRO A 25 -12.68 -6.29 1.02
CA PRO A 25 -13.92 -6.30 1.78
C PRO A 25 -14.13 -5.04 2.62
N THR A 26 -13.13 -4.16 2.71
CA THR A 26 -13.17 -2.96 3.53
C THR A 26 -13.54 -1.70 2.76
N CYS A 27 -13.73 -1.79 1.45
CA CYS A 27 -14.13 -0.64 0.63
C CYS A 27 -14.94 -1.06 -0.59
N THR A 28 -15.66 -0.10 -1.17
CA THR A 28 -16.34 -0.29 -2.46
C THR A 28 -15.32 -0.60 -3.56
N PRO A 29 -15.58 -1.59 -4.42
CA PRO A 29 -14.72 -1.89 -5.57
C PRO A 29 -14.55 -0.69 -6.50
N PHE A 30 -13.40 -0.63 -7.16
CA PHE A 30 -13.19 0.35 -8.22
C PHE A 30 -14.02 -0.04 -9.46
N GLU A 31 -14.82 0.91 -9.94
CA GLU A 31 -15.64 0.75 -11.14
C GLU A 31 -15.18 1.74 -12.22
N PRO A 32 -14.58 1.30 -13.32
CA PRO A 32 -14.18 2.18 -14.41
C PRO A 32 -15.39 2.93 -15.00
N VAL A 33 -15.26 4.23 -15.15
CA VAL A 33 -16.31 5.09 -15.71
C VAL A 33 -15.97 5.42 -17.16
N ARG A 34 -16.88 5.15 -18.09
CA ARG A 34 -16.72 5.52 -19.51
C ARG A 34 -16.58 7.03 -19.66
N CYS A 35 -15.59 7.46 -20.45
CA CYS A 35 -15.29 8.88 -20.63
C CYS A 35 -14.55 9.14 -21.96
N HIS A 36 -14.45 10.41 -22.34
CA HIS A 36 -13.64 10.84 -23.49
C HIS A 36 -12.18 11.04 -23.09
N THR A 37 -11.96 11.57 -21.89
CA THR A 37 -10.62 11.78 -21.32
C THR A 37 -10.53 11.15 -19.94
N PHE A 38 -9.54 10.27 -19.76
CA PHE A 38 -9.25 9.62 -18.49
C PHE A 38 -7.91 10.11 -17.93
N ILE A 39 -7.94 10.68 -16.73
CA ILE A 39 -6.76 11.09 -15.98
C ILE A 39 -6.47 10.03 -14.93
N THR A 40 -5.35 9.32 -15.07
CA THR A 40 -5.01 8.17 -14.23
C THR A 40 -3.65 8.31 -13.55
N GLU A 41 -3.53 7.70 -12.38
CA GLU A 41 -2.24 7.45 -11.73
C GLU A 41 -1.40 6.44 -12.51
N SER A 42 -0.11 6.36 -12.17
CA SER A 42 0.81 5.32 -12.65
C SER A 42 1.88 4.96 -11.61
N THR A 43 1.51 4.92 -10.32
CA THR A 43 2.43 4.63 -9.22
C THR A 43 3.21 3.33 -9.45
N PHE A 44 2.52 2.28 -9.88
CA PHE A 44 3.11 1.01 -10.28
C PHE A 44 3.02 0.76 -11.80
N GLY A 45 3.20 1.82 -12.58
CA GLY A 45 3.11 1.87 -14.03
C GLY A 45 4.30 1.24 -14.78
N LEU A 46 4.84 0.14 -14.29
CA LEU A 46 5.89 -0.66 -14.95
C LEU A 46 5.48 -2.14 -15.02
N PRO A 47 5.83 -2.87 -16.12
CA PRO A 47 5.48 -4.28 -16.30
C PRO A 47 5.96 -5.24 -15.21
N ILE A 48 6.96 -4.84 -14.42
CA ILE A 48 7.48 -5.62 -13.29
C ILE A 48 6.49 -5.69 -12.13
N TYR A 49 5.60 -4.71 -11.98
CA TYR A 49 4.62 -4.69 -10.91
C TYR A 49 3.40 -5.50 -11.31
N ARG A 50 3.33 -6.70 -10.77
CA ARG A 50 2.20 -7.63 -10.88
C ARG A 50 1.94 -8.19 -9.50
N TRP A 51 0.77 -7.89 -8.93
CA TRP A 51 0.47 -8.35 -7.59
C TRP A 51 0.27 -9.86 -7.57
N PRO A 52 0.88 -10.56 -6.60
CA PRO A 52 0.52 -11.94 -6.33
C PRO A 52 -0.94 -12.00 -5.87
N ALA A 53 -1.56 -13.17 -6.00
CA ALA A 53 -2.91 -13.37 -5.50
C ALA A 53 -3.01 -12.94 -4.02
N GLN A 54 -3.96 -12.09 -3.68
CA GLN A 54 -4.13 -11.53 -2.34
C GLN A 54 -4.20 -12.62 -1.26
N GLN A 55 -4.87 -13.72 -1.55
CA GLN A 55 -4.97 -14.88 -0.66
C GLN A 55 -3.60 -15.46 -0.31
N SER A 56 -2.67 -15.52 -1.27
CA SER A 56 -1.29 -15.98 -1.01
C SER A 56 -0.56 -15.01 -0.09
N VAL A 57 -0.73 -13.69 -0.29
CA VAL A 57 -0.11 -12.68 0.59
C VAL A 57 -0.63 -12.83 2.03
N PHE A 58 -1.93 -13.00 2.21
CA PHE A 58 -2.50 -13.22 3.56
C PHE A 58 -2.09 -14.56 4.17
N ALA A 59 -1.93 -15.61 3.36
CA ALA A 59 -1.40 -16.88 3.83
C ALA A 59 0.04 -16.72 4.34
N ASP A 60 0.89 -15.98 3.62
CA ASP A 60 2.27 -15.69 4.02
C ASP A 60 2.32 -14.83 5.32
N ILE A 61 1.43 -13.83 5.46
CA ILE A 61 1.32 -13.03 6.68
C ILE A 61 0.91 -13.91 7.86
N ASN A 62 -0.11 -14.76 7.68
CA ASN A 62 -0.59 -15.65 8.73
C ASN A 62 0.50 -16.66 9.14
N GLN A 63 1.23 -17.23 8.19
CA GLN A 63 2.34 -18.15 8.46
C GLN A 63 3.47 -17.47 9.23
N TRP A 64 3.83 -16.23 8.86
CA TRP A 64 4.81 -15.44 9.60
C TRP A 64 4.33 -15.14 11.03
N TRP A 65 3.05 -14.78 11.21
CA TRP A 65 2.48 -14.52 12.54
C TRP A 65 2.45 -15.78 13.41
N ILE A 66 2.09 -16.94 12.84
CA ILE A 66 2.17 -18.25 13.52
C ILE A 66 3.60 -18.52 13.99
N HIS A 67 4.59 -18.29 13.14
CA HIS A 67 6.00 -18.46 13.50
C HIS A 67 6.42 -17.55 14.67
N CYS A 68 6.00 -16.29 14.66
CA CYS A 68 6.24 -15.37 15.76
C CYS A 68 5.56 -15.84 17.07
N ARG A 69 4.32 -16.32 16.96
CA ARG A 69 3.58 -16.87 18.10
C ARG A 69 4.30 -18.07 18.71
N ASP A 70 4.73 -19.00 17.88
CA ASP A 70 5.38 -20.23 18.33
C ASP A 70 6.78 -19.97 18.93
N ALA A 71 7.42 -18.88 18.53
CA ALA A 71 8.66 -18.38 19.11
C ALA A 71 8.47 -17.45 20.32
N ASP A 72 7.23 -17.19 20.76
CA ASP A 72 6.87 -16.26 21.84
C ASP A 72 7.42 -14.83 21.64
N ILE A 73 7.48 -14.36 20.39
CA ILE A 73 7.88 -12.99 20.04
C ILE A 73 6.69 -12.20 19.45
N PRO A 74 6.66 -10.86 19.61
CA PRO A 74 5.64 -10.03 18.97
C PRO A 74 5.87 -9.95 17.46
N ALA A 75 4.79 -9.96 16.69
CA ALA A 75 4.76 -9.72 15.25
C ALA A 75 4.33 -8.27 15.00
N VAL A 76 5.19 -7.39 14.48
CA VAL A 76 4.87 -5.99 14.18
C VAL A 76 4.81 -5.80 12.67
N ILE A 77 3.66 -5.34 12.16
CA ILE A 77 3.50 -5.02 10.75
C ILE A 77 3.22 -3.55 10.55
N PHE A 78 4.04 -2.90 9.74
CA PHE A 78 3.89 -1.51 9.35
C PHE A 78 2.97 -1.40 8.14
N ALA A 79 1.93 -0.58 8.26
CA ALA A 79 0.98 -0.29 7.20
C ALA A 79 0.39 1.11 7.40
N TYR A 80 -0.01 1.79 6.33
CA TYR A 80 -0.73 3.06 6.45
C TYR A 80 -1.99 2.90 7.29
N SER A 81 -2.24 3.88 8.19
CA SER A 81 -3.33 3.82 9.17
C SER A 81 -4.70 3.77 8.54
N LEU A 82 -4.89 4.44 7.39
CA LEU A 82 -6.14 4.45 6.64
C LEU A 82 -6.07 3.48 5.46
N GLY A 83 -7.06 2.62 5.33
CA GLY A 83 -7.24 1.68 4.22
C GLY A 83 -6.43 0.41 4.39
N LYS A 84 -5.11 0.48 4.29
CA LYS A 84 -4.23 -0.70 4.32
C LYS A 84 -4.26 -1.46 5.64
N ALA A 85 -4.25 -0.75 6.76
CA ALA A 85 -4.37 -1.38 8.08
C ALA A 85 -5.70 -2.13 8.24
N GLN A 86 -6.81 -1.57 7.80
CA GLN A 86 -8.13 -2.21 7.87
C GLN A 86 -8.21 -3.42 6.94
N ARG A 87 -7.64 -3.32 5.73
CA ARG A 87 -7.52 -4.45 4.79
C ARG A 87 -6.69 -5.58 5.39
N LEU A 88 -5.59 -5.28 6.08
CA LEU A 88 -4.80 -6.27 6.82
C LEU A 88 -5.63 -6.93 7.90
N ILE A 89 -6.30 -6.16 8.75
CA ILE A 89 -7.14 -6.65 9.85
C ILE A 89 -8.24 -7.57 9.32
N ALA A 90 -8.89 -7.20 8.21
CA ALA A 90 -9.94 -8.01 7.59
C ALA A 90 -9.42 -9.29 6.94
N GLY A 91 -8.15 -9.32 6.49
CA GLY A 91 -7.59 -10.43 5.74
C GLY A 91 -6.81 -11.46 6.55
N VAL A 92 -6.31 -11.11 7.74
CA VAL A 92 -5.59 -12.05 8.60
C VAL A 92 -6.53 -12.97 9.38
N ASN A 93 -6.03 -14.13 9.80
CA ASN A 93 -6.82 -15.06 10.59
C ASN A 93 -6.78 -14.70 12.10
N PRO A 94 -7.86 -14.17 12.70
CA PRO A 94 -7.87 -13.75 14.09
C PRO A 94 -7.79 -14.90 15.10
N ALA A 95 -7.93 -16.16 14.66
CA ALA A 95 -7.76 -17.33 15.52
C ALA A 95 -6.28 -17.61 15.88
N ILE A 96 -5.32 -16.98 15.19
CA ILE A 96 -3.88 -17.13 15.49
C ILE A 96 -3.54 -16.49 16.82
N GLY A 97 -4.07 -15.29 17.10
CA GLY A 97 -3.80 -14.54 18.31
C GLY A 97 -4.51 -13.19 18.35
N PRO A 98 -4.33 -12.40 19.41
CA PRO A 98 -4.93 -11.08 19.51
C PRO A 98 -4.22 -10.07 18.60
N ILE A 99 -5.02 -9.14 18.05
CA ILE A 99 -4.56 -8.04 17.20
C ILE A 99 -4.58 -6.76 18.01
N PHE A 100 -3.44 -6.09 18.14
CA PHE A 100 -3.32 -4.79 18.78
C PHE A 100 -2.92 -3.72 17.77
N CYS A 101 -3.46 -2.53 17.93
CA CYS A 101 -3.25 -1.44 16.99
C CYS A 101 -2.64 -0.21 17.66
N HIS A 102 -1.88 0.55 16.88
CA HIS A 102 -1.52 1.93 17.20
C HIS A 102 -2.79 2.79 17.27
N SER A 103 -2.79 3.89 18.06
CA SER A 103 -3.97 4.74 18.22
C SER A 103 -4.54 5.26 16.89
N SER A 104 -3.67 5.71 16.00
CA SER A 104 -4.09 6.20 14.66
C SER A 104 -4.74 5.14 13.77
N VAL A 105 -4.50 3.86 14.04
CA VAL A 105 -5.18 2.76 13.34
C VAL A 105 -6.51 2.43 14.02
N GLU A 106 -6.52 2.36 15.37
CA GLU A 106 -7.72 1.95 16.11
C GLU A 106 -8.84 2.99 16.04
N GLU A 107 -8.50 4.28 16.01
CA GLU A 107 -9.47 5.36 15.76
C GLU A 107 -10.22 5.12 14.43
N LEU A 108 -9.47 4.84 13.35
CA LEU A 108 -10.05 4.54 12.05
C LEU A 108 -10.83 3.23 12.03
N ASN A 109 -10.38 2.19 12.75
CA ASN A 109 -11.14 0.94 12.87
C ASN A 109 -12.55 1.17 13.45
N GLY A 110 -12.68 2.13 14.38
CA GLY A 110 -13.97 2.56 14.91
C GLY A 110 -14.90 3.07 13.82
N GLU A 111 -14.40 3.96 12.95
CA GLU A 111 -15.16 4.52 11.82
C GLU A 111 -15.56 3.46 10.79
N TYR A 112 -14.65 2.52 10.49
CA TYR A 112 -14.96 1.40 9.58
C TYR A 112 -16.08 0.52 10.15
N ARG A 113 -16.03 0.17 11.44
CA ARG A 113 -17.10 -0.61 12.10
C ARG A 113 -18.42 0.16 12.14
N ALA A 114 -18.39 1.46 12.44
CA ALA A 114 -19.57 2.32 12.42
C ALA A 114 -20.21 2.42 11.03
N SER A 115 -19.38 2.31 9.97
CA SER A 115 -19.82 2.25 8.57
C SER A 115 -20.26 0.85 8.11
N GLY A 116 -20.31 -0.14 9.02
CA GLY A 116 -20.79 -1.49 8.72
C GLY A 116 -19.73 -2.44 8.14
N VAL A 117 -18.45 -2.06 8.13
CA VAL A 117 -17.36 -2.95 7.68
C VAL A 117 -17.05 -3.97 8.78
N PRO A 118 -17.13 -5.28 8.50
CA PRO A 118 -16.88 -6.32 9.49
C PRO A 118 -15.37 -6.48 9.72
N LEU A 119 -14.84 -5.82 10.76
CA LEU A 119 -13.46 -6.01 11.22
C LEU A 119 -13.43 -6.92 12.45
N PRO A 120 -12.49 -7.89 12.53
CA PRO A 120 -12.22 -8.64 13.74
C PRO A 120 -11.98 -7.73 14.95
N PRO A 121 -12.16 -8.22 16.19
CA PRO A 121 -11.82 -7.47 17.39
C PRO A 121 -10.35 -7.06 17.38
N THR A 122 -10.10 -5.76 17.65
CA THR A 122 -8.76 -5.20 17.81
C THR A 122 -8.66 -4.49 19.16
N PHE A 123 -7.45 -4.30 19.67
CA PHE A 123 -7.21 -3.68 20.95
C PHE A 123 -6.22 -2.53 20.82
N LEU A 124 -6.41 -1.49 21.60
CA LEU A 124 -5.48 -0.36 21.64
C LEU A 124 -4.25 -0.70 22.52
N VAL A 125 -3.06 -0.55 21.95
CA VAL A 125 -1.79 -0.82 22.66
C VAL A 125 -1.65 0.01 23.95
N SER A 126 -2.10 1.26 23.96
CA SER A 126 -2.01 2.14 25.15
C SER A 126 -2.93 1.69 26.30
N GLN A 127 -3.96 0.91 26.03
CA GLN A 127 -4.87 0.37 27.03
C GLN A 127 -4.46 -1.01 27.56
N ALA A 128 -3.39 -1.59 27.00
CA ALA A 128 -2.88 -2.86 27.49
C ALA A 128 -2.28 -2.72 28.90
N PRO A 129 -2.45 -3.74 29.76
CA PRO A 129 -1.84 -3.74 31.09
C PRO A 129 -0.32 -3.51 31.02
N ALA A 130 0.26 -2.79 31.99
CA ALA A 130 1.69 -2.41 32.01
C ALA A 130 2.64 -3.62 31.95
N ARG A 131 2.22 -4.79 32.45
CA ARG A 131 3.00 -6.05 32.43
C ARG A 131 2.56 -7.02 31.33
N LYS A 132 1.87 -6.53 30.27
CA LYS A 132 1.46 -7.40 29.17
C LYS A 132 2.68 -8.01 28.50
N LYS A 133 2.66 -9.33 28.35
CA LYS A 133 3.55 -10.06 27.45
C LYS A 133 3.04 -9.92 26.02
N TRP A 134 3.94 -9.65 25.08
CA TRP A 134 3.60 -9.38 23.69
C TRP A 134 3.88 -10.56 22.75
N GLY A 135 4.38 -11.70 23.27
CA GLY A 135 4.55 -12.91 22.47
C GLY A 135 3.25 -13.36 21.81
N GLY A 136 3.32 -13.75 20.56
CA GLY A 136 2.17 -14.21 19.77
C GLY A 136 1.14 -13.15 19.38
N VAL A 137 1.36 -11.89 19.70
CA VAL A 137 0.47 -10.77 19.35
C VAL A 137 0.81 -10.25 17.95
N LEU A 138 -0.20 -9.94 17.14
CA LEU A 138 -0.02 -9.11 15.94
C LEU A 138 -0.21 -7.64 16.30
N LEU A 139 0.77 -6.82 15.98
CA LEU A 139 0.78 -5.37 16.20
C LEU A 139 0.73 -4.66 14.85
N ILE A 140 -0.25 -3.77 14.65
CA ILE A 140 -0.43 -3.01 13.41
C ILE A 140 -0.24 -1.53 13.71
N CYS A 141 0.68 -0.89 12.99
CA CYS A 141 1.03 0.52 13.20
C CYS A 141 1.48 1.20 11.89
N PRO A 142 1.42 2.54 11.82
CA PRO A 142 1.93 3.27 10.66
C PRO A 142 3.46 3.19 10.57
N PRO A 143 4.05 3.35 9.36
CA PRO A 143 5.49 3.33 9.15
C PRO A 143 6.26 4.30 10.07
N GLY A 144 5.72 5.49 10.33
CA GLY A 144 6.32 6.47 11.23
C GLY A 144 6.45 6.03 12.70
N ALA A 145 5.79 4.93 13.09
CA ALA A 145 5.96 4.36 14.43
C ALA A 145 7.29 3.58 14.57
N ALA A 146 7.91 3.17 13.46
CA ALA A 146 9.12 2.34 13.45
C ALA A 146 10.29 2.96 14.23
N GLU A 147 10.51 4.26 14.10
CA GLU A 147 11.59 5.01 14.74
C GLU A 147 11.13 5.73 16.03
N SER A 148 9.92 5.50 16.48
CA SER A 148 9.36 6.15 17.66
C SER A 148 9.56 5.35 18.94
N SER A 149 9.41 6.00 20.09
CA SER A 149 9.42 5.37 21.41
C SER A 149 8.30 4.32 21.58
N TRP A 150 7.31 4.29 20.68
CA TRP A 150 6.24 3.30 20.68
C TRP A 150 6.82 1.88 20.51
N MET A 151 7.83 1.72 19.65
CA MET A 151 8.51 0.43 19.42
C MET A 151 9.31 -0.09 20.62
N ASN A 152 9.73 0.77 21.53
CA ASN A 152 10.51 0.35 22.72
C ASN A 152 9.76 -0.64 23.62
N ARG A 153 8.45 -0.76 23.45
CA ARG A 153 7.60 -1.72 24.19
C ARG A 153 7.72 -3.16 23.68
N PHE A 154 8.25 -3.35 22.48
CA PHE A 154 8.25 -4.62 21.75
C PHE A 154 9.67 -5.10 21.47
N SER A 155 10.44 -5.33 22.55
CA SER A 155 11.79 -5.88 22.42
C SER A 155 11.76 -7.24 21.72
N ALA A 156 12.73 -7.49 20.84
CA ALA A 156 12.85 -8.71 20.04
C ALA A 156 11.65 -9.01 19.11
N ALA A 157 10.90 -7.98 18.71
CA ALA A 157 9.82 -8.16 17.75
C ALA A 157 10.36 -8.59 16.37
N SER A 158 9.66 -9.48 15.71
CA SER A 158 9.80 -9.62 14.26
C SER A 158 8.99 -8.54 13.57
N THR A 159 9.62 -7.85 12.63
CA THR A 159 9.06 -6.68 11.94
C THR A 159 8.73 -6.98 10.48
N ALA A 160 7.65 -6.41 10.00
CA ALA A 160 7.24 -6.53 8.60
C ALA A 160 6.69 -5.21 8.06
N MET A 161 6.77 -5.05 6.73
CA MET A 161 6.13 -3.96 5.99
C MET A 161 5.11 -4.51 5.01
N ALA A 162 3.89 -3.95 5.01
CA ALA A 162 2.88 -4.20 3.98
C ALA A 162 2.82 -3.01 3.01
N SER A 163 3.37 -3.20 1.82
CA SER A 163 3.41 -2.17 0.78
C SER A 163 3.59 -2.81 -0.60
N GLY A 164 3.08 -2.18 -1.67
CA GLY A 164 3.36 -2.61 -3.05
C GLY A 164 4.85 -2.62 -3.38
N TRP A 165 5.62 -1.74 -2.77
CA TRP A 165 7.07 -1.68 -2.91
C TRP A 165 7.79 -2.93 -2.39
N MET A 166 7.15 -3.74 -1.56
CA MET A 166 7.70 -5.00 -1.04
C MET A 166 7.73 -6.13 -2.08
N LEU A 167 7.27 -5.89 -3.29
CA LEU A 167 7.37 -6.87 -4.38
C LEU A 167 8.82 -7.12 -4.78
N THR A 168 9.68 -6.09 -4.79
CA THR A 168 11.07 -6.21 -5.24
C THR A 168 12.03 -6.42 -4.07
N ARG A 169 13.06 -7.26 -4.29
CA ARG A 169 14.09 -7.52 -3.26
C ARG A 169 14.92 -6.27 -2.92
N ALA A 170 15.12 -5.39 -3.88
CA ALA A 170 15.85 -4.15 -3.67
C ALA A 170 15.17 -3.30 -2.60
N THR A 171 13.88 -3.07 -2.73
CA THR A 171 13.11 -2.23 -1.79
C THR A 171 13.03 -2.85 -0.38
N ARG A 172 12.96 -4.19 -0.26
CA ARG A 172 12.96 -4.87 1.04
C ARG A 172 14.22 -4.59 1.87
N ARG A 173 15.39 -4.49 1.23
CA ARG A 173 16.66 -4.23 1.92
C ARG A 173 16.77 -2.83 2.51
N TRP A 174 16.04 -1.86 1.93
CA TRP A 174 16.11 -0.46 2.34
C TRP A 174 15.27 -0.13 3.57
N GLN A 175 14.30 -0.97 3.92
CA GLN A 175 13.33 -0.66 4.98
C GLN A 175 13.64 -1.28 6.34
N SER A 176 14.81 -1.91 6.52
CA SER A 176 15.28 -2.47 7.81
C SER A 176 14.23 -3.33 8.53
N VAL A 177 13.39 -4.06 7.76
CA VAL A 177 12.38 -4.97 8.29
C VAL A 177 12.74 -6.43 7.97
N ASP A 178 12.32 -7.37 8.81
CA ASP A 178 12.62 -8.79 8.63
C ASP A 178 11.83 -9.39 7.46
N ARG A 179 10.63 -8.85 7.19
CA ARG A 179 9.73 -9.33 6.14
C ARG A 179 9.08 -8.19 5.36
N GLY A 180 8.80 -8.45 4.09
CA GLY A 180 8.02 -7.56 3.25
C GLY A 180 6.88 -8.31 2.59
N PHE A 181 5.65 -7.77 2.69
CA PHE A 181 4.45 -8.34 2.07
C PHE A 181 3.95 -7.39 0.98
N PRO A 182 3.88 -7.85 -0.29
CA PRO A 182 3.42 -7.01 -1.40
C PRO A 182 1.90 -6.84 -1.35
N LEU A 183 1.43 -5.93 -0.52
CA LEU A 183 0.02 -5.54 -0.39
C LEU A 183 -0.10 -4.05 -0.71
N SER A 184 -0.72 -3.72 -1.84
CA SER A 184 -0.82 -2.36 -2.36
C SER A 184 -2.26 -1.84 -2.34
N ASP A 185 -2.41 -0.52 -2.12
CA ASP A 185 -3.68 0.19 -2.31
C ASP A 185 -3.75 0.87 -3.69
N HIS A 186 -2.77 0.58 -4.56
CA HIS A 186 -2.74 1.01 -5.96
C HIS A 186 -2.86 -0.19 -6.88
N ALA A 187 -3.38 0.04 -8.07
CA ALA A 187 -3.42 -0.94 -9.14
C ALA A 187 -2.00 -1.30 -9.59
N ASP A 188 -1.80 -2.54 -9.95
CA ASP A 188 -0.60 -3.01 -10.63
C ASP A 188 -0.65 -2.72 -12.13
N TRP A 189 0.41 -3.06 -12.85
CA TRP A 189 0.49 -2.85 -14.29
C TRP A 189 -0.71 -3.42 -15.07
N PRO A 190 -1.12 -4.70 -14.91
CA PRO A 190 -2.31 -5.22 -15.57
C PRO A 190 -3.59 -4.50 -15.14
N GLY A 191 -3.73 -4.17 -13.86
CA GLY A 191 -4.88 -3.46 -13.32
C GLY A 191 -5.03 -2.07 -13.91
N LEU A 192 -3.93 -1.31 -14.04
CA LEU A 192 -3.90 0.00 -14.69
C LEU A 192 -4.33 -0.10 -16.16
N LEU A 193 -3.77 -1.02 -16.92
CA LEU A 193 -4.11 -1.21 -18.34
C LEU A 193 -5.56 -1.62 -18.52
N ASN A 194 -6.06 -2.53 -17.68
CA ASN A 194 -7.45 -2.97 -17.72
C ASN A 194 -8.41 -1.83 -17.39
N ALA A 195 -8.13 -1.03 -16.36
CA ALA A 195 -8.93 0.13 -16.01
C ALA A 195 -8.97 1.14 -17.17
N ILE A 196 -7.82 1.49 -17.76
CA ILE A 196 -7.74 2.39 -18.92
C ILE A 196 -8.58 1.84 -20.08
N GLN A 197 -8.49 0.55 -20.37
CA GLN A 197 -9.26 -0.05 -21.47
C GLN A 197 -10.77 0.02 -21.23
N GLN A 198 -11.22 -0.23 -20.00
CA GLN A 198 -12.65 -0.23 -19.66
C GLN A 198 -13.29 1.16 -19.65
N THR A 199 -12.50 2.23 -19.49
CA THR A 199 -13.03 3.60 -19.63
C THR A 199 -13.41 3.95 -21.06
N GLU A 200 -12.92 3.21 -22.06
CA GLU A 200 -13.08 3.49 -23.50
C GLU A 200 -12.61 4.91 -23.89
N ALA A 201 -11.75 5.52 -23.06
CA ALA A 201 -11.28 6.88 -23.28
C ALA A 201 -10.47 7.01 -24.58
N GLU A 202 -10.71 8.10 -25.33
CA GLU A 202 -9.95 8.48 -26.51
C GLU A 202 -8.61 9.10 -26.11
N GLN A 203 -8.60 9.90 -25.03
CA GLN A 203 -7.42 10.55 -24.48
C GLN A 203 -7.09 10.01 -23.09
N ILE A 204 -5.83 9.65 -22.88
CA ILE A 204 -5.33 9.18 -21.58
C ILE A 204 -4.26 10.15 -21.08
N LEU A 205 -4.54 10.76 -19.95
CA LEU A 205 -3.63 11.69 -19.26
C LEU A 205 -3.04 10.98 -18.06
N VAL A 206 -1.74 10.71 -18.11
CA VAL A 206 -1.05 9.95 -17.05
C VAL A 206 -0.38 10.93 -16.10
N THR A 207 -0.67 10.78 -14.82
CA THR A 207 -0.09 11.57 -13.74
C THR A 207 0.46 10.67 -12.66
N HIS A 208 1.39 11.17 -11.86
CA HIS A 208 1.92 10.49 -10.68
C HIS A 208 2.57 9.11 -10.94
N GLY A 209 3.77 8.88 -10.40
CA GLY A 209 4.50 7.61 -10.52
C GLY A 209 5.29 7.47 -11.84
N HIS A 210 5.26 6.29 -12.44
CA HIS A 210 6.02 5.95 -13.65
C HIS A 210 5.32 6.42 -14.93
N THR A 211 5.17 7.73 -15.09
CA THR A 211 4.36 8.32 -16.17
C THR A 211 4.94 8.09 -17.57
N GLU A 212 6.23 8.33 -17.77
CA GLU A 212 6.86 8.21 -19.10
C GLU A 212 6.80 6.78 -19.67
N PRO A 213 7.16 5.72 -18.92
CA PRO A 213 7.04 4.34 -19.42
C PRO A 213 5.59 3.96 -19.76
N MET A 214 4.62 4.39 -18.94
CA MET A 214 3.21 4.13 -19.17
C MET A 214 2.72 4.83 -20.44
N VAL A 215 3.01 6.12 -20.59
CA VAL A 215 2.63 6.90 -21.78
C VAL A 215 3.23 6.28 -23.04
N ARG A 216 4.52 5.96 -23.03
CA ARG A 216 5.17 5.32 -24.18
C ARG A 216 4.49 4.01 -24.57
N TYR A 217 4.23 3.16 -23.60
CA TYR A 217 3.54 1.89 -23.86
C TYR A 217 2.15 2.10 -24.47
N LEU A 218 1.36 3.03 -23.92
CA LEU A 218 0.02 3.34 -24.43
C LEU A 218 0.06 3.89 -25.86
N GLN A 219 1.03 4.74 -26.19
CA GLN A 219 1.25 5.26 -27.55
C GLN A 219 1.65 4.15 -28.53
N GLU A 220 2.51 3.22 -28.14
CA GLU A 220 2.88 2.03 -28.92
C GLU A 220 1.66 1.12 -29.18
N GLN A 221 0.64 1.15 -28.30
CA GLN A 221 -0.66 0.48 -28.50
C GLN A 221 -1.67 1.32 -29.29
N GLY A 222 -1.25 2.44 -29.86
CA GLY A 222 -2.11 3.31 -30.68
C GLY A 222 -3.06 4.21 -29.88
N LYS A 223 -2.86 4.36 -28.56
CA LYS A 223 -3.67 5.25 -27.71
C LYS A 223 -3.13 6.68 -27.73
N GLN A 224 -4.03 7.66 -27.65
CA GLN A 224 -3.64 9.06 -27.46
C GLN A 224 -3.30 9.28 -25.96
N ALA A 225 -2.04 9.10 -25.61
CA ALA A 225 -1.59 9.23 -24.23
C ALA A 225 -0.52 10.32 -24.09
N ARG A 226 -0.57 11.06 -22.97
CA ARG A 226 0.44 12.05 -22.61
C ARG A 226 0.55 12.21 -21.08
N THR A 227 1.69 12.67 -20.62
CA THR A 227 1.90 13.05 -19.21
C THR A 227 1.22 14.37 -18.90
N VAL A 228 0.61 14.47 -17.71
CA VAL A 228 0.11 15.72 -17.15
C VAL A 228 1.14 16.24 -16.16
N VAL A 229 1.66 17.43 -16.44
CA VAL A 229 2.48 18.17 -15.47
C VAL A 229 1.53 18.92 -14.54
N THR A 230 1.49 18.54 -13.27
CA THR A 230 0.75 19.29 -12.26
C THR A 230 1.62 20.38 -11.66
N ARG A 231 1.01 21.52 -11.27
CA ARG A 231 1.73 22.61 -10.57
C ARG A 231 2.21 22.22 -9.17
N PHE A 232 1.68 21.14 -8.65
CA PHE A 232 2.07 20.55 -7.37
C PHE A 232 2.90 19.30 -7.68
N SER A 233 4.21 19.48 -7.84
CA SER A 233 5.14 18.33 -7.82
C SER A 233 5.05 17.68 -6.45
N PRO A 234 4.96 16.35 -6.35
CA PRO A 234 4.93 15.65 -5.08
C PRO A 234 6.33 15.56 -4.46
N GLU A 235 6.97 16.71 -4.18
CA GLU A 235 8.26 16.72 -3.47
C GLU A 235 8.12 16.49 -1.96
N THR A 236 6.91 16.23 -1.43
CA THR A 236 6.67 16.15 0.02
C THR A 236 5.89 14.94 0.51
N GLN A 237 5.74 13.89 -0.29
CA GLN A 237 5.42 12.57 0.24
C GLN A 237 6.44 11.57 -0.30
N SER A 238 7.69 11.78 0.09
CA SER A 238 8.75 10.82 -0.13
C SER A 238 8.50 9.58 0.74
N GLU A 239 7.89 8.57 0.16
CA GLU A 239 8.42 7.23 0.44
C GLU A 239 9.91 7.32 0.10
N PRO A 240 10.83 6.79 0.91
CA PRO A 240 12.26 7.07 0.78
C PRO A 240 12.74 6.73 -0.63
N THR A 241 13.04 7.75 -1.41
CA THR A 241 13.75 7.63 -2.67
C THR A 241 15.07 6.94 -2.37
N ALA A 242 15.34 5.84 -3.06
CA ALA A 242 16.62 5.15 -3.00
C ALA A 242 17.73 6.16 -3.29
N ALA A 243 18.48 6.54 -2.26
CA ALA A 243 19.71 7.31 -2.44
C ALA A 243 20.69 6.45 -3.24
N GLU A 244 21.19 6.98 -4.34
CA GLU A 244 22.27 6.36 -5.09
C GLU A 244 23.47 6.07 -4.17
N PRO A 245 24.16 4.92 -4.32
CA PRO A 245 25.32 4.62 -3.51
C PRO A 245 26.41 5.67 -3.80
N ALA A 246 26.83 6.38 -2.76
CA ALA A 246 27.97 7.27 -2.83
C ALA A 246 29.17 6.51 -3.39
N ALA A 247 29.75 7.02 -4.46
CA ALA A 247 30.97 6.48 -5.06
C ALA A 247 32.08 6.44 -4.00
N VAL A 248 32.58 5.24 -3.71
CA VAL A 248 33.75 5.02 -2.85
C VAL A 248 34.96 5.61 -3.59
N ASN A 249 35.37 6.79 -3.18
CA ASN A 249 36.63 7.39 -3.60
C ASN A 249 37.77 6.54 -3.06
N ALA A 250 38.37 5.73 -3.91
CA ALA A 250 39.68 5.12 -3.66
C ALA A 250 40.74 6.24 -3.70
N GLY A 251 41.16 6.69 -2.55
CA GLY A 251 42.33 7.57 -2.41
C GLY A 251 43.61 6.81 -2.74
N PRO A 252 44.64 7.50 -3.33
CA PRO A 252 45.86 6.83 -3.74
C PRO A 252 46.77 6.52 -2.54
N HIS A 253 47.32 5.32 -2.55
CA HIS A 253 48.44 4.92 -1.70
C HIS A 253 49.67 5.78 -2.01
N GLN A 254 50.23 6.41 -0.99
CA GLN A 254 51.67 6.68 -0.84
C GLN A 254 52.12 6.15 0.51
#